data_3225c80618d95d21d68632697df89e79
#
_entry.id   3225c80618d95d21d68632697df89e79
#
_cell.length_a   1.000
_cell.length_b   1.000
_cell.length_c   1.000
_cell.angle_alpha   90.00
_cell.angle_beta   90.00
_cell.angle_gamma   90.00
#
_symmetry.space_group_name_H-M   'P 1'
#
loop_
_entity.id
_entity.type
_entity.pdbx_description
1 polymer ?
#
loop_
_entity_poly.entity_id
_entity_poly.type
_entity_poly.pdbx_seq_one_letter_code
_entity_poly.pdbx_strand_id
1 'polypeptide(L)'
;TEAGHDNGFTWTLQNTNLLNYAKVFNTIHSLKVTAGYEQQLSTSKNSSAWATGFPTIALGYNDLSLGPTRRVGSGYSQWSLQSYLGRVNYTLEDKYLFTVTFRADGSSKFKGNNRYGYFPSGAFAWRMSEEPFIRNLNVSSDLKLRSRYELTRNTAIGTYKPLKLLKTAEM
;
A
#
# COMPACT_ATOMS: atom_id res chain seq x y z
N THR A 1 -15.43 -0.05 -40.47
CA THR A 1 -14.36 -0.90 -39.92
C THR A 1 -13.40 -0.06 -39.10
N GLU A 2 -13.03 -0.52 -37.89
CA GLU A 2 -12.15 0.15 -36.94
C GLU A 2 -11.11 -0.86 -36.47
N ALA A 3 -9.87 -0.42 -36.31
CA ALA A 3 -8.80 -1.19 -35.71
C ALA A 3 -7.92 -0.28 -34.84
N GLY A 4 -7.33 -0.83 -33.80
CA GLY A 4 -6.50 -0.07 -32.87
C GLY A 4 -5.46 -0.92 -32.16
N HIS A 5 -4.49 -0.23 -31.61
CA HIS A 5 -3.41 -0.80 -30.83
C HIS A 5 -3.19 0.04 -29.58
N ASP A 6 -3.26 -0.62 -28.42
CA ASP A 6 -2.95 -0.03 -27.11
C ASP A 6 -1.73 -0.72 -26.54
N ASN A 7 -0.76 0.07 -26.10
CA ASN A 7 0.42 -0.42 -25.42
C ASN A 7 0.59 0.31 -24.09
N GLY A 8 0.70 -0.45 -23.00
CA GLY A 8 0.90 0.07 -21.66
C GLY A 8 2.09 -0.57 -20.97
N PHE A 9 2.90 0.25 -20.32
CA PHE A 9 4.02 -0.19 -19.53
C PHE A 9 3.97 0.47 -18.16
N THR A 10 3.98 -0.36 -17.11
CA THR A 10 4.06 0.10 -15.72
C THR A 10 5.22 -0.59 -15.03
N TRP A 11 6.05 0.17 -14.38
CA TRP A 11 7.09 -0.34 -13.51
C TRP A 11 7.01 0.29 -12.13
N THR A 12 7.40 -0.48 -11.13
CA THR A 12 7.43 -0.04 -9.73
C THR A 12 8.76 -0.43 -9.12
N LEU A 13 9.45 0.55 -8.57
CA LEU A 13 10.65 0.36 -7.77
C LEU A 13 10.28 0.52 -6.30
N GLN A 14 10.65 -0.45 -5.49
CA GLN A 14 10.44 -0.42 -4.04
C GLN A 14 11.74 -0.74 -3.32
N ASN A 15 12.04 0.05 -2.30
CA ASN A 15 13.13 -0.18 -1.36
C ASN A 15 12.56 -0.19 0.04
N THR A 16 12.82 -1.26 0.79
CA THR A 16 12.34 -1.44 2.17
C THR A 16 13.53 -1.79 3.06
N ASN A 17 13.72 -1.01 4.10
CA ASN A 17 14.76 -1.22 5.10
C ASN A 17 14.11 -1.42 6.46
N LEU A 18 14.47 -2.51 7.14
CA LEU A 18 13.94 -2.85 8.45
C LEU A 18 15.10 -3.09 9.43
N LEU A 19 15.00 -2.45 10.59
CA LEU A 19 15.88 -2.69 11.72
C LEU A 19 15.07 -3.37 12.82
N ASN A 20 15.55 -4.52 13.27
CA ASN A 20 14.92 -5.29 14.33
C ASN A 20 15.88 -5.42 15.51
N TYR A 21 15.37 -5.13 16.70
CA TYR A 21 16.05 -5.34 17.97
C TYR A 21 15.18 -6.24 18.84
N ALA A 22 15.79 -7.26 19.44
CA ALA A 22 15.11 -8.16 20.36
C ALA A 22 15.99 -8.43 21.57
N LYS A 23 15.41 -8.31 22.77
CA LYS A 23 16.11 -8.59 24.03
C LYS A 23 15.13 -9.16 25.06
N VAL A 24 15.63 -10.12 25.83
CA VAL A 24 14.95 -10.64 27.01
C VAL A 24 15.72 -10.15 28.24
N PHE A 25 15.01 -9.59 29.21
CA PHE A 25 15.55 -9.11 30.47
C PHE A 25 14.97 -9.94 31.61
N ASN A 26 15.79 -10.34 32.54
CA ASN A 26 15.40 -11.09 33.74
C ASN A 26 14.45 -12.28 33.45
N THR A 27 14.60 -12.93 32.31
CA THR A 27 13.76 -14.06 31.84
C THR A 27 12.26 -13.79 31.68
N ILE A 28 11.72 -12.74 32.30
CA ILE A 28 10.30 -12.43 32.36
C ILE A 28 9.88 -11.28 31.45
N HIS A 29 10.83 -10.45 30.97
CA HIS A 29 10.57 -9.30 30.10
C HIS A 29 11.12 -9.57 28.71
N SER A 30 10.27 -9.69 27.69
CA SER A 30 10.68 -9.79 26.29
C SER A 30 10.31 -8.50 25.56
N LEU A 31 11.30 -7.82 24.99
CA LEU A 31 11.14 -6.62 24.20
C LEU A 31 11.59 -6.88 22.78
N LYS A 32 10.73 -6.56 21.81
CA LYS A 32 11.06 -6.55 20.38
C LYS A 32 10.68 -5.19 19.80
N VAL A 33 11.64 -4.52 19.18
CA VAL A 33 11.44 -3.23 18.52
C VAL A 33 11.77 -3.39 17.06
N THR A 34 10.88 -2.91 16.19
CA THR A 34 11.09 -2.84 14.74
C THR A 34 10.98 -1.39 14.32
N ALA A 35 11.97 -0.89 13.59
CA ALA A 35 11.92 0.38 12.88
C ALA A 35 12.03 0.11 11.39
N GLY A 36 11.24 0.79 10.58
CA GLY A 36 11.19 0.57 9.14
C GLY A 36 11.10 1.86 8.34
N TYR A 37 11.75 1.86 7.20
CA TYR A 37 11.61 2.86 6.16
C TYR A 37 11.35 2.17 4.82
N GLU A 38 10.33 2.63 4.11
CA GLU A 38 9.97 2.14 2.78
C GLU A 38 9.80 3.31 1.82
N GLN A 39 10.33 3.14 0.62
CA GLN A 39 10.14 4.06 -0.49
C GLN A 39 9.67 3.29 -1.70
N GLN A 40 8.63 3.79 -2.36
CA GLN A 40 8.08 3.22 -3.58
C GLN A 40 7.92 4.31 -4.63
N LEU A 41 8.32 4.01 -5.86
CA LEU A 41 8.12 4.84 -7.04
C LEU A 41 7.43 3.99 -8.10
N SER A 42 6.31 4.46 -8.61
CA SER A 42 5.58 3.78 -9.68
C SER A 42 5.41 4.73 -10.87
N THR A 43 5.74 4.25 -12.05
CA THR A 43 5.62 4.98 -13.30
C THR A 43 4.81 4.15 -14.28
N SER A 44 3.77 4.77 -14.86
CA SER A 44 2.94 4.18 -15.89
C SER A 44 2.99 5.03 -17.15
N LYS A 45 3.21 4.41 -18.29
CA LYS A 45 3.17 5.00 -19.62
C LYS A 45 2.22 4.19 -20.46
N ASN A 46 1.40 4.86 -21.24
CA ASN A 46 0.53 4.23 -22.21
C ASN A 46 0.56 5.00 -23.51
N SER A 47 0.39 4.28 -24.60
CA SER A 47 0.21 4.83 -25.94
C SER A 47 -0.89 4.07 -26.66
N SER A 48 -1.68 4.77 -27.43
CA SER A 48 -2.75 4.19 -28.23
C SER A 48 -2.72 4.75 -29.62
N ALA A 49 -3.02 3.91 -30.60
CA ALA A 49 -3.22 4.29 -31.99
C ALA A 49 -4.45 3.56 -32.53
N TRP A 50 -5.35 4.32 -33.14
CA TRP A 50 -6.60 3.82 -33.70
C TRP A 50 -6.82 4.38 -35.11
N ALA A 51 -7.39 3.59 -35.99
CA ALA A 51 -7.77 4.05 -37.31
C ALA A 51 -9.13 3.50 -37.70
N THR A 52 -9.86 4.27 -38.53
CA THR A 52 -11.16 3.89 -39.02
C THR A 52 -11.25 4.08 -40.54
N GLY A 53 -12.24 3.46 -41.18
CA GLY A 53 -12.46 3.59 -42.61
C GLY A 53 -11.61 2.69 -43.49
N PHE A 54 -11.11 1.56 -42.95
CA PHE A 54 -10.28 0.62 -43.72
C PHE A 54 -11.01 0.11 -44.96
N PRO A 55 -10.35 0.13 -46.14
CA PRO A 55 -10.88 -0.47 -47.37
C PRO A 55 -10.92 -2.01 -47.29
N THR A 56 -10.02 -2.60 -46.49
CA THR A 56 -9.96 -4.02 -46.19
C THR A 56 -9.51 -4.22 -44.74
N ILE A 57 -9.96 -5.29 -44.12
CA ILE A 57 -9.57 -5.66 -42.72
C ILE A 57 -8.49 -6.74 -42.72
N ALA A 58 -7.92 -7.12 -43.84
CA ALA A 58 -6.99 -8.23 -43.95
C ALA A 58 -5.75 -8.08 -43.04
N LEU A 59 -5.25 -6.85 -42.83
CA LEU A 59 -4.12 -6.56 -41.94
C LEU A 59 -4.55 -6.03 -40.58
N GLY A 60 -5.80 -5.54 -40.45
CA GLY A 60 -6.37 -5.06 -39.17
C GLY A 60 -5.45 -4.08 -38.45
N TYR A 61 -5.15 -4.36 -37.17
CA TYR A 61 -4.29 -3.52 -36.33
C TYR A 61 -2.79 -3.60 -36.68
N ASN A 62 -2.37 -4.53 -37.56
CA ASN A 62 -0.96 -4.66 -37.97
C ASN A 62 -0.56 -3.55 -38.96
N ASP A 63 -1.51 -2.93 -39.66
CA ASP A 63 -1.25 -1.76 -40.50
C ASP A 63 -2.37 -0.72 -40.41
N LEU A 64 -2.23 0.16 -39.43
CA LEU A 64 -3.16 1.27 -39.22
C LEU A 64 -3.04 2.38 -40.29
N SER A 65 -2.00 2.33 -41.14
CA SER A 65 -1.80 3.33 -42.19
C SER A 65 -2.87 3.26 -43.30
N LEU A 66 -3.53 2.12 -43.45
CA LEU A 66 -4.60 1.89 -44.42
C LEU A 66 -5.91 2.59 -44.04
N GLY A 67 -6.10 2.97 -42.76
CA GLY A 67 -7.25 3.73 -42.30
C GLY A 67 -7.05 5.23 -42.49
N PRO A 68 -7.92 5.94 -43.25
CA PRO A 68 -7.76 7.38 -43.51
C PRO A 68 -7.94 8.25 -42.27
N THR A 69 -8.78 7.85 -41.33
CA THR A 69 -8.99 8.60 -40.09
C THR A 69 -8.20 7.93 -38.93
N ARG A 70 -7.25 8.65 -38.39
CA ARG A 70 -6.34 8.14 -37.36
C ARG A 70 -6.44 8.96 -36.09
N ARG A 71 -6.37 8.28 -34.96
CA ARG A 71 -6.29 8.88 -33.62
C ARG A 71 -5.08 8.30 -32.89
N VAL A 72 -4.33 9.17 -32.23
CA VAL A 72 -3.21 8.78 -31.38
C VAL A 72 -3.42 9.35 -30.00
N GLY A 73 -3.05 8.61 -29.00
CA GLY A 73 -3.12 9.03 -27.61
C GLY A 73 -1.87 8.59 -26.84
N SER A 74 -1.50 9.33 -25.84
CA SER A 74 -0.46 8.93 -24.91
C SER A 74 -0.78 9.41 -23.50
N GLY A 75 -0.32 8.66 -22.51
CA GLY A 75 -0.48 9.02 -21.12
C GLY A 75 0.80 8.71 -20.33
N TYR A 76 1.06 9.56 -19.36
CA TYR A 76 2.14 9.39 -18.41
C TYR A 76 1.62 9.68 -17.02
N SER A 77 1.88 8.79 -16.09
CA SER A 77 1.61 9.04 -14.69
C SER A 77 2.74 8.48 -13.82
N GLN A 78 3.07 9.23 -12.79
CA GLN A 78 4.07 8.85 -11.80
C GLN A 78 3.58 9.22 -10.41
N TRP A 79 3.82 8.33 -9.46
CA TRP A 79 3.57 8.59 -8.05
C TRP A 79 4.65 7.96 -7.19
N SER A 80 4.85 8.54 -6.03
CA SER A 80 5.77 8.03 -5.01
C SER A 80 5.07 7.91 -3.67
N LEU A 81 5.55 6.94 -2.88
CA LEU A 81 5.14 6.70 -1.51
C LEU A 81 6.39 6.59 -0.64
N GLN A 82 6.34 7.20 0.54
CA GLN A 82 7.34 7.04 1.60
C GLN A 82 6.62 6.65 2.87
N SER A 83 7.11 5.61 3.55
CA SER A 83 6.51 5.10 4.76
C SER A 83 7.55 4.93 5.85
N TYR A 84 7.20 5.35 7.05
CA TYR A 84 7.97 5.12 8.27
C TYR A 84 7.16 4.24 9.19
N LEU A 85 7.80 3.21 9.73
CA LEU A 85 7.17 2.24 10.63
C LEU A 85 7.97 2.17 11.94
N GLY A 86 7.30 2.28 13.05
CA GLY A 86 7.80 1.93 14.36
C GLY A 86 6.86 0.93 15.04
N ARG A 87 7.38 -0.19 15.54
CA ARG A 87 6.62 -1.18 16.29
C ARG A 87 7.37 -1.62 17.53
N VAL A 88 6.68 -1.64 18.66
CA VAL A 88 7.17 -2.18 19.91
C VAL A 88 6.24 -3.32 20.33
N ASN A 89 6.83 -4.50 20.53
CA ASN A 89 6.16 -5.63 21.15
C ASN A 89 6.85 -5.86 22.51
N TYR A 90 6.06 -5.84 23.56
CA TYR A 90 6.52 -6.11 24.92
C TYR A 90 5.70 -7.25 25.50
N THR A 91 6.39 -8.25 26.02
CA THR A 91 5.76 -9.40 26.67
C THR A 91 6.29 -9.49 28.10
N LEU A 92 5.38 -9.57 29.05
CA LEU A 92 5.66 -9.75 30.48
C LEU A 92 5.20 -11.13 30.91
N GLU A 93 6.11 -11.90 31.52
CA GLU A 93 5.87 -13.26 32.08
C GLU A 93 5.23 -14.24 31.07
N ASP A 94 5.42 -14.01 29.76
CA ASP A 94 4.72 -14.72 28.71
C ASP A 94 3.17 -14.68 28.80
N LYS A 95 2.62 -13.92 29.72
CA LYS A 95 1.19 -13.78 29.99
C LYS A 95 0.58 -12.54 29.37
N TYR A 96 1.25 -11.38 29.54
CA TYR A 96 0.75 -10.08 29.10
C TYR A 96 1.52 -9.61 27.89
N LEU A 97 0.83 -9.46 26.76
CA LEU A 97 1.43 -9.06 25.49
C LEU A 97 0.90 -7.68 25.09
N PHE A 98 1.79 -6.73 24.92
CA PHE A 98 1.49 -5.38 24.45
C PHE A 98 2.15 -5.16 23.09
N THR A 99 1.41 -4.61 22.16
CA THR A 99 1.92 -4.19 20.86
C THR A 99 1.49 -2.75 20.61
N VAL A 100 2.44 -1.88 20.29
CA VAL A 100 2.17 -0.53 19.81
C VAL A 100 2.84 -0.38 18.46
N THR A 101 2.09 0.13 17.49
CA THR A 101 2.61 0.40 16.15
C THR A 101 2.26 1.85 15.78
N PHE A 102 3.22 2.52 15.20
CA PHE A 102 3.03 3.82 14.58
C PHE A 102 3.54 3.76 13.15
N ARG A 103 2.69 4.16 12.21
CA ARG A 103 3.06 4.26 10.79
C ARG A 103 2.74 5.65 10.28
N ALA A 104 3.65 6.21 9.51
CA ALA A 104 3.46 7.48 8.81
C ALA A 104 3.69 7.24 7.32
N ASP A 105 2.66 7.46 6.50
CA ASP A 105 2.69 7.25 5.05
C ASP A 105 2.54 8.59 4.33
N GLY A 106 3.56 8.97 3.56
CA GLY A 106 3.57 10.15 2.70
C GLY A 106 3.38 9.75 1.25
N SER A 107 2.42 10.37 0.55
CA SER A 107 2.15 10.07 -0.86
C SER A 107 2.13 11.34 -1.71
N SER A 108 2.78 11.27 -2.88
CA SER A 108 2.73 12.34 -3.89
C SER A 108 1.33 12.53 -4.51
N LYS A 109 0.42 11.60 -4.28
CA LYS A 109 -0.98 11.70 -4.72
C LYS A 109 -1.77 12.73 -3.94
N PHE A 110 -1.30 13.13 -2.75
CA PHE A 110 -1.95 14.15 -1.92
C PHE A 110 -1.28 15.50 -2.10
N LYS A 111 -2.09 16.56 -2.09
CA LYS A 111 -1.63 17.95 -2.29
C LYS A 111 -1.49 18.68 -0.96
N GLY A 112 -0.49 19.59 -0.88
CA GLY A 112 -0.32 20.52 0.25
C GLY A 112 0.22 19.87 1.52
N ASN A 113 -0.17 20.41 2.66
CA ASN A 113 0.33 20.00 3.98
C ASN A 113 -0.19 18.62 4.45
N ASN A 114 -1.17 18.04 3.73
CA ASN A 114 -1.78 16.75 4.07
C ASN A 114 -1.15 15.55 3.32
N ARG A 115 0.13 15.65 2.97
CA ARG A 115 0.84 14.55 2.26
C ARG A 115 1.05 13.33 3.13
N TYR A 116 1.12 13.49 4.44
CA TYR A 116 1.32 12.40 5.38
C TYR A 116 0.04 12.00 6.09
N GLY A 117 -0.20 10.71 6.17
CA GLY A 117 -1.19 10.08 7.04
C GLY A 117 -0.49 9.38 8.20
N TYR A 118 -1.06 9.49 9.38
CA TYR A 118 -0.53 8.86 10.60
C TYR A 118 -1.49 7.78 11.07
N PHE A 119 -0.96 6.61 11.37
CA PHE A 119 -1.72 5.40 11.67
C PHE A 119 -1.22 4.75 12.96
N PRO A 120 -1.62 5.28 14.12
CA PRO A 120 -1.35 4.62 15.39
C PRO A 120 -2.23 3.38 15.53
N SER A 121 -1.65 2.33 16.09
CA SER A 121 -2.40 1.14 16.52
C SER A 121 -1.84 0.57 17.81
N GLY A 122 -2.71 -0.05 18.60
CA GLY A 122 -2.36 -0.70 19.84
C GLY A 122 -3.11 -2.01 19.99
N ALA A 123 -2.45 -3.01 20.56
CA ALA A 123 -3.07 -4.28 20.90
C ALA A 123 -2.59 -4.75 22.26
N PHE A 124 -3.48 -5.36 22.99
CA PHE A 124 -3.22 -6.04 24.25
C PHE A 124 -3.75 -7.46 24.16
N ALA A 125 -2.96 -8.40 24.64
CA ALA A 125 -3.40 -9.77 24.79
C ALA A 125 -2.98 -10.32 26.16
N TRP A 126 -3.91 -11.02 26.80
CA TRP A 126 -3.70 -11.68 28.08
C TRP A 126 -3.95 -13.17 27.95
N ARG A 127 -2.92 -13.96 28.24
CA ARG A 127 -3.01 -15.42 28.31
C ARG A 127 -3.54 -15.83 29.69
N MET A 128 -4.84 -15.87 29.82
CA MET A 128 -5.50 -16.17 31.10
C MET A 128 -5.24 -17.61 31.54
N SER A 129 -5.01 -18.53 30.60
CA SER A 129 -4.65 -19.92 30.91
C SER A 129 -3.35 -20.07 31.71
N GLU A 130 -2.44 -19.07 31.64
CA GLU A 130 -1.18 -19.09 32.39
C GLU A 130 -1.36 -18.55 33.81
N GLU A 131 -2.54 -18.06 34.19
CA GLU A 131 -2.81 -17.58 35.53
C GLU A 131 -3.10 -18.74 36.49
N PRO A 132 -2.53 -18.73 37.71
CA PRO A 132 -2.68 -19.84 38.67
C PRO A 132 -4.15 -20.17 38.97
N PHE A 133 -5.03 -19.17 39.03
CA PHE A 133 -6.45 -19.36 39.34
C PHE A 133 -7.24 -20.04 38.20
N ILE A 134 -6.85 -19.86 36.93
CA ILE A 134 -7.43 -20.56 35.80
C ILE A 134 -6.80 -21.96 35.63
N ARG A 135 -5.47 -22.04 35.76
CA ARG A 135 -4.72 -23.28 35.61
C ARG A 135 -5.18 -24.37 36.60
N ASN A 136 -5.52 -23.96 37.82
CA ASN A 136 -6.01 -24.87 38.86
C ASN A 136 -7.43 -25.39 38.60
N LEU A 137 -8.23 -24.73 37.72
CA LEU A 137 -9.57 -25.17 37.40
C LEU A 137 -9.62 -26.31 36.35
N ASN A 138 -8.49 -26.61 35.69
CA ASN A 138 -8.38 -27.62 34.62
C ASN A 138 -9.48 -27.52 33.53
N VAL A 139 -10.08 -26.34 33.34
CA VAL A 139 -11.27 -26.16 32.48
C VAL A 139 -10.87 -25.85 31.03
N SER A 140 -9.69 -25.26 30.80
CA SER A 140 -9.26 -24.86 29.46
C SER A 140 -7.75 -24.93 29.32
N SER A 141 -7.28 -25.50 28.23
CA SER A 141 -5.86 -25.59 27.86
C SER A 141 -5.31 -24.28 27.24
N ASP A 142 -6.16 -23.45 26.64
CA ASP A 142 -5.77 -22.17 26.06
C ASP A 142 -6.91 -21.14 26.13
N LEU A 143 -6.83 -20.23 27.10
CA LEU A 143 -7.74 -19.10 27.26
C LEU A 143 -6.99 -17.79 27.11
N LYS A 144 -7.33 -17.01 26.07
CA LYS A 144 -6.66 -15.76 25.75
C LYS A 144 -7.65 -14.64 25.45
N LEU A 145 -7.59 -13.55 26.20
CA LEU A 145 -8.29 -12.31 25.93
C LEU A 145 -7.45 -11.43 25.01
N ARG A 146 -8.07 -10.83 23.97
CA ARG A 146 -7.42 -9.89 23.06
C ARG A 146 -8.26 -8.65 22.86
N SER A 147 -7.61 -7.49 22.89
CA SER A 147 -8.17 -6.19 22.54
C SER A 147 -7.26 -5.49 21.56
N ARG A 148 -7.83 -4.80 20.56
CA ARG A 148 -7.08 -4.07 19.54
C ARG A 148 -7.78 -2.78 19.16
N TYR A 149 -6.98 -1.75 18.99
CA TYR A 149 -7.39 -0.47 18.41
C TYR A 149 -6.51 -0.14 17.21
N GLU A 150 -7.09 0.32 16.12
CA GLU A 150 -6.37 0.66 14.89
C GLU A 150 -7.06 1.81 14.17
N LEU A 151 -6.28 2.78 13.72
CA LEU A 151 -6.72 3.85 12.84
C LEU A 151 -6.25 3.57 11.41
N THR A 152 -7.19 3.51 10.46
CA THR A 152 -6.89 3.27 9.05
C THR A 152 -7.42 4.39 8.16
N ARG A 153 -6.77 4.62 7.02
CA ARG A 153 -7.20 5.58 6.01
C ARG A 153 -7.11 4.96 4.62
N ASN A 154 -8.12 5.20 3.79
CA ASN A 154 -8.09 4.78 2.39
C ASN A 154 -7.23 5.75 1.55
N THR A 155 -6.23 5.21 0.84
CA THR A 155 -5.34 5.94 -0.08
C THR A 155 -5.69 5.72 -1.55
N ALA A 156 -6.82 5.07 -1.87
CA ALA A 156 -7.27 4.75 -3.24
C ALA A 156 -7.74 6.00 -4.01
N ILE A 157 -6.88 7.00 -4.14
CA ILE A 157 -7.12 8.21 -4.92
C ILE A 157 -6.28 8.14 -6.20
N GLY A 158 -6.91 8.39 -7.35
CA GLY A 158 -6.19 8.46 -8.63
C GLY A 158 -5.11 9.54 -8.63
N THR A 159 -4.00 9.28 -9.31
CA THR A 159 -2.88 10.20 -9.49
C THR A 159 -3.39 11.52 -10.11
N TYR A 160 -2.92 12.66 -9.64
CA TYR A 160 -3.27 14.01 -10.11
C TYR A 160 -4.73 14.46 -9.90
N LYS A 161 -5.62 13.67 -9.29
CA LYS A 161 -6.98 14.14 -8.97
C LYS A 161 -7.05 15.43 -8.13
N PRO A 162 -6.10 15.71 -7.21
CA PRO A 162 -6.10 16.97 -6.47
C PRO A 162 -5.67 18.18 -7.30
N LEU A 163 -5.13 17.98 -8.50
CA LEU A 163 -4.74 19.06 -9.40
C LEU A 163 -5.94 19.44 -10.28
N LYS A 164 -6.21 20.74 -10.43
CA LYS A 164 -7.17 21.21 -11.44
C LYS A 164 -6.55 20.96 -12.82
N LEU A 165 -7.05 19.94 -13.50
CA LEU A 165 -6.67 19.67 -14.88
C LEU A 165 -7.39 20.67 -15.79
N LEU A 166 -6.64 21.48 -16.52
CA LEU A 166 -7.16 22.27 -17.61
C LEU A 166 -7.48 21.32 -18.77
N LYS A 167 -8.75 21.24 -19.15
CA LYS A 167 -9.15 20.62 -20.43
C LYS A 167 -8.96 21.67 -21.50
N THR A 168 -8.10 21.41 -22.47
CA THR A 168 -8.10 22.13 -23.75
C THR A 168 -9.39 21.76 -24.49
N ALA A 169 -10.23 22.76 -24.77
CA ALA A 169 -11.32 22.58 -25.71
C ALA A 169 -10.70 22.47 -27.11
N GLU A 170 -10.96 21.42 -27.82
CA GLU A 170 -10.70 21.35 -29.25
C GLU A 170 -11.68 22.33 -29.93
N MET A 171 -11.13 23.31 -30.63
CA MET A 171 -11.89 24.13 -31.61
C MET A 171 -12.00 23.38 -32.92
#